data_54f6fd0e8be158324682d9992b09f006
#
_entry.id   54f6fd0e8be158324682d9992b09f006
#
_cell.length_a   1.000
_cell.length_b   1.000
_cell.length_c   1.000
_cell.angle_alpha   90.00
_cell.angle_beta   90.00
_cell.angle_gamma   90.00
#
_symmetry.space_group_name_H-M   'P 1'
#
loop_
_entity.id
_entity.type
_entity.pdbx_description
1 polymer ?
#
loop_
_entity_poly.entity_id
_entity_poly.type
_entity_poly.pdbx_seq_one_letter_code
_entity_poly.pdbx_strand_id
1 'polypeptide(L)'
;KSLTQRLQVLGNNISNVNSLGYKSSRANYSDNFYLHMNDAESGADGVPSNNIQQHGTGVHVGSISSDFSQGTIEMTGLDLDLAIQGEALPNGGGFFEIADPVTGELFYTRAGAFESTVEGFVVTRDQYRYQLQGVDGPLVVGTQEGETLLARRVEEGGKINLVVNKDGVDQIRGSGQVKVSNFLSPQYLRRVGNGFYSNGQAGQNIAGISDNTVPATGSNGKLKQYALELSNVDLTNEFAAMISHQRSFQAGSRVVTTSDMILSEAVNLKR
;
A
#
# COMPACT_ATOMS: atom_id res chain seq x y z
N LYS A 1 -6.21 20.47 -13.00
CA LYS A 1 -6.41 19.81 -11.69
C LYS A 1 -6.12 18.30 -11.76
N SER A 2 -6.73 17.54 -12.66
CA SER A 2 -6.54 16.08 -12.75
C SER A 2 -5.09 15.68 -13.06
N LEU A 3 -4.42 16.36 -13.98
CA LEU A 3 -3.00 16.14 -14.29
C LEU A 3 -2.08 16.46 -13.10
N THR A 4 -2.38 17.52 -12.34
CA THR A 4 -1.62 17.88 -11.14
C THR A 4 -1.73 16.80 -10.06
N GLN A 5 -2.94 16.28 -9.83
CA GLN A 5 -3.16 15.19 -8.87
C GLN A 5 -2.39 13.92 -9.25
N ARG A 6 -2.35 13.57 -10.53
CA ARG A 6 -1.55 12.43 -11.00
C ARG A 6 -0.06 12.65 -10.78
N LEU A 7 0.45 13.84 -11.08
CA LEU A 7 1.85 14.17 -10.80
C LEU A 7 2.19 14.08 -9.30
N GLN A 8 1.24 14.44 -8.42
CA GLN A 8 1.42 14.26 -6.97
C GLN A 8 1.49 12.79 -6.58
N VAL A 9 0.64 11.93 -7.15
CA VAL A 9 0.67 10.49 -6.90
C VAL A 9 1.99 9.88 -7.39
N LEU A 10 2.44 10.20 -8.61
CA LEU A 10 3.73 9.75 -9.16
C LEU A 10 4.90 10.23 -8.28
N GLY A 11 4.88 11.50 -7.86
CA GLY A 11 5.89 12.07 -6.98
C GLY A 11 5.94 11.36 -5.61
N ASN A 12 4.79 11.00 -5.06
CA ASN A 12 4.70 10.23 -3.82
C ASN A 12 5.26 8.81 -3.99
N ASN A 13 4.93 8.11 -5.08
CA ASN A 13 5.49 6.78 -5.37
C ASN A 13 7.02 6.85 -5.47
N ILE A 14 7.57 7.80 -6.22
CA ILE A 14 9.02 7.97 -6.39
C ILE A 14 9.70 8.28 -5.04
N SER A 15 9.12 9.17 -4.23
CA SER A 15 9.67 9.53 -2.92
C SER A 15 9.73 8.34 -1.96
N ASN A 16 8.82 7.37 -2.12
CA ASN A 16 8.71 6.21 -1.24
C ASN A 16 9.26 4.91 -1.84
N VAL A 17 10.08 4.99 -2.89
CA VAL A 17 10.67 3.79 -3.51
C VAL A 17 11.56 3.00 -2.55
N ASN A 18 12.26 3.69 -1.65
CA ASN A 18 13.12 3.07 -0.64
C ASN A 18 12.41 2.80 0.70
N SER A 19 11.10 3.09 0.78
CA SER A 19 10.33 2.83 2.01
C SER A 19 9.94 1.36 2.10
N LEU A 20 10.23 0.72 3.24
CA LEU A 20 9.93 -0.69 3.47
C LEU A 20 8.42 -0.95 3.43
N GLY A 21 8.03 -1.99 2.70
CA GLY A 21 6.64 -2.40 2.59
C GLY A 21 5.69 -1.38 1.95
N TYR A 22 6.22 -0.33 1.31
CA TYR A 22 5.40 0.68 0.63
C TYR A 22 4.69 0.07 -0.57
N LYS A 23 3.42 0.43 -0.73
CA LYS A 23 2.57 0.02 -1.85
C LYS A 23 2.27 1.20 -2.74
N SER A 24 2.56 1.07 -4.03
CA SER A 24 2.34 2.12 -5.03
C SER A 24 0.87 2.53 -5.10
N SER A 25 0.62 3.78 -5.46
CA SER A 25 -0.73 4.31 -5.67
C SER A 25 -0.91 4.68 -7.14
N ARG A 26 -2.13 4.50 -7.64
CA ARG A 26 -2.51 4.83 -9.01
C ARG A 26 -3.76 5.70 -9.03
N ALA A 27 -3.70 6.81 -9.77
CA ALA A 27 -4.87 7.64 -10.02
C ALA A 27 -5.65 7.10 -11.23
N ASN A 28 -6.93 6.79 -11.01
CA ASN A 28 -7.87 6.38 -12.05
C ASN A 28 -8.72 7.58 -12.47
N TYR A 29 -8.91 7.73 -13.77
CA TYR A 29 -9.69 8.83 -14.34
C TYR A 29 -11.08 8.36 -14.72
N SER A 30 -12.01 9.28 -14.55
CA SER A 30 -13.36 9.16 -15.11
C SER A 30 -13.63 10.40 -15.98
N ASP A 31 -14.37 10.20 -17.05
CA ASP A 31 -14.86 11.27 -17.89
C ASP A 31 -15.98 12.04 -17.18
N ASN A 32 -16.14 13.30 -17.55
CA ASN A 32 -17.25 14.12 -17.09
C ASN A 32 -18.48 13.91 -17.98
N PHE A 33 -19.57 14.56 -17.59
CA PHE A 33 -20.79 14.55 -18.38
C PHE A 33 -20.57 15.11 -19.79
N TYR A 34 -21.29 14.55 -20.74
CA TYR A 34 -21.36 15.05 -22.10
C TYR A 34 -22.52 16.04 -22.22
N LEU A 35 -22.27 17.14 -22.91
CA LEU A 35 -23.33 18.05 -23.33
C LEU A 35 -23.90 17.56 -24.65
N HIS A 36 -25.19 17.28 -24.67
CA HIS A 36 -25.93 16.95 -25.88
C HIS A 36 -26.31 18.23 -26.61
N MET A 37 -25.90 18.36 -27.86
CA MET A 37 -26.27 19.48 -28.72
C MET A 37 -27.47 19.13 -29.60
N ASN A 38 -27.46 17.90 -30.16
CA ASN A 38 -28.55 17.37 -30.95
C ASN A 38 -28.69 15.88 -30.64
N ASP A 39 -29.94 15.42 -30.55
CA ASP A 39 -30.24 14.00 -30.45
C ASP A 39 -30.21 13.31 -31.82
N ALA A 40 -29.96 12.00 -31.81
CA ALA A 40 -30.04 11.21 -33.03
C ALA A 40 -31.50 11.10 -33.47
N GLU A 41 -31.79 11.46 -34.71
CA GLU A 41 -33.11 11.34 -35.30
C GLU A 41 -33.06 10.29 -36.41
N SER A 42 -33.97 9.32 -36.34
CA SER A 42 -34.12 8.31 -37.38
C SER A 42 -34.78 8.93 -38.58
N GLY A 43 -34.13 8.92 -39.72
CA GLY A 43 -34.70 9.37 -40.98
C GLY A 43 -35.97 8.55 -41.33
N ALA A 44 -37.09 9.23 -41.57
CA ALA A 44 -38.30 8.65 -42.11
C ALA A 44 -38.79 9.49 -43.30
N ASP A 45 -39.35 8.88 -44.31
CA ASP A 45 -39.97 9.52 -45.47
C ASP A 45 -39.12 10.60 -46.18
N GLY A 46 -37.87 10.25 -46.51
CA GLY A 46 -36.97 11.14 -47.29
C GLY A 46 -36.23 12.19 -46.49
N VAL A 47 -36.39 12.23 -45.16
CA VAL A 47 -35.53 13.07 -44.28
C VAL A 47 -34.28 12.28 -43.91
N PRO A 48 -33.07 12.83 -44.15
CA PRO A 48 -31.85 12.14 -43.78
C PRO A 48 -31.73 11.96 -42.24
N SER A 49 -31.26 10.79 -41.81
CA SER A 49 -30.93 10.54 -40.39
C SER A 49 -29.88 11.52 -39.91
N ASN A 50 -30.05 12.06 -38.72
CA ASN A 50 -29.07 12.93 -38.06
C ASN A 50 -28.32 12.17 -36.97
N ASN A 51 -27.02 12.31 -36.92
CA ASN A 51 -26.19 11.71 -35.88
C ASN A 51 -26.22 12.57 -34.60
N ILE A 52 -26.13 11.90 -33.46
CA ILE A 52 -26.00 12.56 -32.18
C ILE A 52 -24.73 13.43 -32.14
N GLN A 53 -24.86 14.68 -31.68
CA GLN A 53 -23.75 15.58 -31.46
C GLN A 53 -23.56 15.79 -29.95
N GLN A 54 -22.43 15.32 -29.44
CA GLN A 54 -22.08 15.40 -28.04
C GLN A 54 -20.72 16.07 -27.87
N HIS A 55 -20.61 16.89 -26.83
CA HIS A 55 -19.36 17.54 -26.45
C HIS A 55 -18.95 17.11 -25.04
N GLY A 56 -17.74 16.53 -24.91
CA GLY A 56 -17.18 16.13 -23.61
C GLY A 56 -16.67 17.33 -22.82
N THR A 57 -16.98 17.38 -21.53
CA THR A 57 -16.57 18.49 -20.63
C THR A 57 -15.23 18.24 -19.93
N GLY A 58 -14.53 17.13 -20.25
CA GLY A 58 -13.21 16.81 -19.74
C GLY A 58 -13.18 15.58 -18.84
N VAL A 59 -12.13 15.48 -18.01
CA VAL A 59 -11.89 14.34 -17.11
C VAL A 59 -11.61 14.81 -15.68
N HIS A 60 -11.94 13.98 -14.71
CA HIS A 60 -11.57 14.15 -13.30
C HIS A 60 -10.92 12.88 -12.75
N VAL A 61 -10.24 12.99 -11.60
CA VAL A 61 -9.75 11.80 -10.88
C VAL A 61 -10.93 11.20 -10.14
N GLY A 62 -11.36 10.02 -10.55
CA GLY A 62 -12.48 9.30 -9.94
C GLY A 62 -12.06 8.58 -8.66
N SER A 63 -10.86 7.98 -8.64
CA SER A 63 -10.33 7.29 -7.46
C SER A 63 -8.81 7.25 -7.47
N ILE A 64 -8.22 7.06 -6.27
CA ILE A 64 -6.81 6.72 -6.11
C ILE A 64 -6.78 5.35 -5.45
N SER A 65 -6.33 4.34 -6.18
CA SER A 65 -6.21 2.97 -5.69
C SER A 65 -4.76 2.65 -5.34
N SER A 66 -4.59 1.80 -4.32
CA SER A 66 -3.28 1.24 -3.96
C SER A 66 -3.10 -0.12 -4.61
N ASP A 67 -1.90 -0.40 -5.08
CA ASP A 67 -1.51 -1.72 -5.58
C ASP A 67 -0.83 -2.49 -4.44
N PHE A 68 -1.50 -3.53 -3.97
CA PHE A 68 -1.01 -4.39 -2.89
C PHE A 68 -0.21 -5.60 -3.39
N SER A 69 0.20 -5.62 -4.65
CA SER A 69 1.12 -6.63 -5.16
C SER A 69 2.41 -6.68 -4.32
N GLN A 70 3.04 -7.84 -4.28
CA GLN A 70 4.25 -8.04 -3.50
C GLN A 70 5.42 -7.25 -4.11
N GLY A 71 6.19 -6.58 -3.25
CA GLY A 71 7.46 -5.97 -3.61
C GLY A 71 8.61 -6.98 -3.63
N THR A 72 9.80 -6.52 -3.99
CA THR A 72 11.00 -7.35 -3.94
C THR A 72 11.37 -7.67 -2.50
N ILE A 73 11.72 -8.93 -2.23
CA ILE A 73 12.18 -9.37 -0.91
C ILE A 73 13.71 -9.34 -0.89
N GLU A 74 14.29 -8.55 0.00
CA GLU A 74 15.73 -8.42 0.22
C GLU A 74 16.14 -9.08 1.53
N MET A 75 17.27 -9.81 1.51
CA MET A 75 17.85 -10.46 2.69
C MET A 75 18.68 -9.48 3.49
N THR A 76 18.37 -9.32 4.78
CA THR A 76 19.07 -8.37 5.68
C THR A 76 20.02 -9.04 6.67
N GLY A 77 19.77 -10.31 6.99
CA GLY A 77 20.54 -11.08 7.96
C GLY A 77 20.21 -10.76 9.43
N LEU A 78 19.21 -9.93 9.72
CA LEU A 78 18.76 -9.65 11.09
C LEU A 78 17.65 -10.61 11.50
N ASP A 79 17.72 -11.15 12.73
CA ASP A 79 16.87 -12.22 13.25
C ASP A 79 15.37 -11.88 13.24
N LEU A 80 15.03 -10.63 13.52
CA LEU A 80 13.66 -10.15 13.63
C LEU A 80 13.16 -9.38 12.40
N ASP A 81 13.96 -9.37 11.32
CA ASP A 81 13.48 -8.88 10.04
C ASP A 81 12.66 -9.98 9.36
N LEU A 82 11.40 -9.68 9.14
CA LEU A 82 10.41 -10.64 8.63
C LEU A 82 9.76 -10.11 7.35
N ALA A 83 9.73 -10.92 6.31
CA ALA A 83 8.97 -10.64 5.10
C ALA A 83 7.81 -11.63 4.95
N ILE A 84 6.67 -11.14 4.47
CA ILE A 84 5.56 -12.01 4.08
C ILE A 84 5.75 -12.36 2.62
N GLN A 85 5.90 -13.65 2.32
CA GLN A 85 6.01 -14.17 0.96
C GLN A 85 4.67 -14.74 0.52
N GLY A 86 3.99 -14.05 -0.37
CA GLY A 86 2.67 -14.42 -0.88
C GLY A 86 2.48 -14.06 -2.35
N GLU A 87 3.52 -14.22 -3.17
CA GLU A 87 3.56 -13.81 -4.58
C GLU A 87 2.38 -14.35 -5.40
N ALA A 88 1.93 -15.56 -5.11
CA ALA A 88 0.79 -16.18 -5.78
C ALA A 88 -0.58 -15.66 -5.28
N LEU A 89 -0.61 -14.82 -4.25
CA LEU A 89 -1.83 -14.35 -3.63
C LEU A 89 -2.18 -12.93 -4.10
N PRO A 90 -3.46 -12.62 -4.38
CA PRO A 90 -3.89 -11.33 -4.95
C PRO A 90 -3.44 -10.10 -4.14
N ASN A 91 -3.27 -10.28 -2.82
CA ASN A 91 -2.93 -9.22 -1.88
C ASN A 91 -1.52 -9.42 -1.28
N GLY A 92 -0.65 -10.20 -1.94
CA GLY A 92 0.70 -10.49 -1.49
C GLY A 92 0.79 -11.25 -0.15
N GLY A 93 -0.28 -11.87 0.34
CA GLY A 93 -0.27 -12.77 1.50
C GLY A 93 -0.59 -12.17 2.87
N GLY A 94 -1.16 -10.98 2.96
CA GLY A 94 -1.65 -10.40 4.23
C GLY A 94 -0.75 -9.29 4.79
N PHE A 95 -0.97 -8.91 6.04
CA PHE A 95 -0.30 -7.83 6.75
C PHE A 95 0.08 -8.28 8.16
N PHE A 96 1.17 -7.76 8.69
CA PHE A 96 1.48 -7.86 10.11
C PHE A 96 0.48 -7.01 10.90
N GLU A 97 -0.01 -7.56 12.00
CA GLU A 97 -0.87 -6.85 12.92
C GLU A 97 -0.01 -6.28 14.06
N ILE A 98 -0.11 -4.99 14.29
CA ILE A 98 0.61 -4.28 15.32
C ILE A 98 -0.39 -3.50 16.18
N ALA A 99 -0.10 -3.35 17.47
CA ALA A 99 -0.93 -2.60 18.39
C ALA A 99 -0.15 -1.47 19.04
N ASP A 100 -0.83 -0.36 19.25
CA ASP A 100 -0.31 0.73 20.09
C ASP A 100 -0.29 0.26 21.56
N PRO A 101 0.85 0.28 22.24
CA PRO A 101 0.96 -0.16 23.63
C PRO A 101 0.17 0.70 24.61
N VAL A 102 -0.23 1.92 24.23
CA VAL A 102 -0.94 2.88 25.10
C VAL A 102 -2.44 2.83 24.86
N THR A 103 -2.86 2.92 23.60
CA THR A 103 -4.30 2.98 23.26
C THR A 103 -4.91 1.62 22.97
N GLY A 104 -4.09 0.60 22.66
CA GLY A 104 -4.54 -0.71 22.22
C GLY A 104 -5.13 -0.70 20.79
N GLU A 105 -4.99 0.41 20.05
CA GLU A 105 -5.48 0.50 18.69
C GLU A 105 -4.64 -0.39 17.76
N LEU A 106 -5.34 -1.12 16.87
CA LEU A 106 -4.70 -2.04 15.93
C LEU A 106 -4.38 -1.35 14.61
N PHE A 107 -3.16 -1.54 14.16
CA PHE A 107 -2.68 -1.13 12.85
C PHE A 107 -2.13 -2.33 12.09
N TYR A 108 -2.02 -2.18 10.79
CA TYR A 108 -1.57 -3.22 9.87
C TYR A 108 -0.40 -2.69 9.07
N THR A 109 0.63 -3.50 8.87
CA THR A 109 1.81 -3.08 8.12
C THR A 109 2.38 -4.20 7.27
N ARG A 110 3.11 -3.82 6.21
CA ARG A 110 3.96 -4.71 5.42
C ARG A 110 5.43 -4.57 5.78
N ALA A 111 5.80 -3.51 6.49
CA ALA A 111 7.15 -3.32 6.96
C ALA A 111 7.43 -4.31 8.10
N GLY A 112 8.32 -5.25 7.85
CA GLY A 112 8.68 -6.31 8.80
C GLY A 112 9.97 -6.01 9.58
N ALA A 113 10.39 -4.76 9.68
CA ALA A 113 11.56 -4.35 10.44
C ALA A 113 11.19 -4.25 11.93
N PHE A 114 11.46 -5.32 12.68
CA PHE A 114 11.15 -5.41 14.10
C PHE A 114 12.41 -5.43 14.93
N GLU A 115 12.27 -5.09 16.23
CA GLU A 115 13.30 -5.23 17.25
C GLU A 115 12.69 -5.74 18.57
N SER A 116 13.52 -6.28 19.45
CA SER A 116 13.06 -6.68 20.78
C SER A 116 13.39 -5.61 21.81
N THR A 117 12.44 -5.31 22.70
CA THR A 117 12.66 -4.44 23.87
C THR A 117 13.39 -5.21 24.97
N VAL A 118 13.86 -4.49 26.00
CA VAL A 118 14.45 -5.09 27.21
C VAL A 118 13.46 -6.03 27.93
N GLU A 119 12.18 -5.73 27.87
CA GLU A 119 11.11 -6.54 28.44
C GLU A 119 10.77 -7.77 27.57
N GLY A 120 11.37 -7.87 26.37
CA GLY A 120 11.18 -8.96 25.45
C GLY A 120 10.05 -8.79 24.46
N PHE A 121 9.31 -7.69 24.45
CA PHE A 121 8.29 -7.44 23.45
C PHE A 121 8.93 -7.19 22.07
N VAL A 122 8.31 -7.71 21.03
CA VAL A 122 8.67 -7.40 19.64
C VAL A 122 7.95 -6.14 19.21
N VAL A 123 8.71 -5.11 18.84
CA VAL A 123 8.20 -3.80 18.45
C VAL A 123 8.70 -3.38 17.08
N THR A 124 7.98 -2.46 16.44
CA THR A 124 8.44 -1.84 15.20
C THR A 124 9.68 -0.97 15.47
N ARG A 125 10.63 -0.95 14.51
CA ARG A 125 11.90 -0.20 14.61
C ARG A 125 11.72 1.31 14.41
N ASP A 126 10.51 1.80 14.31
CA ASP A 126 10.20 3.21 14.18
C ASP A 126 10.06 3.92 15.54
N GLN A 127 9.81 5.24 15.50
CA GLN A 127 9.67 6.05 16.72
C GLN A 127 8.44 5.69 17.58
N TYR A 128 7.42 5.04 17.00
CA TYR A 128 6.17 4.70 17.71
C TYR A 128 6.28 3.42 18.52
N ARG A 129 7.19 2.51 18.14
CA ARG A 129 7.45 1.24 18.84
C ARG A 129 6.17 0.43 19.08
N TYR A 130 5.32 0.32 18.07
CA TYR A 130 4.12 -0.49 18.15
C TYR A 130 4.44 -1.97 18.32
N GLN A 131 3.69 -2.65 19.18
CA GLN A 131 3.91 -4.05 19.51
C GLN A 131 3.37 -4.97 18.41
N LEU A 132 4.20 -5.91 17.94
CA LEU A 132 3.77 -6.96 17.02
C LEU A 132 2.81 -7.90 17.75
N GLN A 133 1.67 -8.18 17.14
CA GLN A 133 0.68 -9.09 17.68
C GLN A 133 0.96 -10.53 17.23
N GLY A 134 0.90 -11.44 18.20
CA GLY A 134 0.82 -12.87 17.97
C GLY A 134 -0.63 -13.36 17.96
N VAL A 135 -0.83 -14.64 17.73
CA VAL A 135 -2.16 -15.28 17.74
C VAL A 135 -2.79 -15.20 19.13
N ASP A 136 -1.99 -15.28 20.20
CA ASP A 136 -2.45 -15.31 21.60
C ASP A 136 -2.30 -13.95 22.31
N GLY A 137 -1.95 -12.88 21.58
CA GLY A 137 -1.73 -11.53 22.14
C GLY A 137 -0.39 -10.94 21.73
N PRO A 138 0.13 -9.90 22.42
CA PRO A 138 1.41 -9.28 22.11
C PRO A 138 2.54 -10.32 22.10
N LEU A 139 3.38 -10.26 21.07
CA LEU A 139 4.45 -11.22 20.89
C LEU A 139 5.64 -10.90 21.81
N VAL A 140 6.01 -11.89 22.63
CA VAL A 140 7.12 -11.77 23.60
C VAL A 140 8.22 -12.76 23.24
N VAL A 141 9.42 -12.26 22.97
CA VAL A 141 10.63 -13.06 22.65
C VAL A 141 11.73 -12.89 23.70
N GLY A 142 11.34 -12.53 24.92
CA GLY A 142 12.25 -12.35 26.03
C GLY A 142 12.81 -13.64 26.59
N THR A 143 14.01 -13.59 27.19
CA THR A 143 14.60 -14.68 27.95
C THR A 143 14.13 -14.65 29.39
N GLN A 144 14.08 -15.82 30.02
CA GLN A 144 13.82 -15.94 31.47
C GLN A 144 15.11 -15.73 32.27
N GLU A 145 14.95 -15.54 33.57
CA GLU A 145 16.08 -15.35 34.48
C GLU A 145 17.04 -16.57 34.44
N GLY A 146 18.32 -16.32 34.17
CA GLY A 146 19.33 -17.38 34.04
C GLY A 146 19.47 -18.00 32.65
N GLU A 147 18.74 -17.52 31.63
CA GLU A 147 18.85 -17.98 30.26
C GLU A 147 19.67 -17.01 29.42
N THR A 148 20.61 -17.55 28.61
CA THR A 148 21.30 -16.79 27.55
C THR A 148 20.69 -17.10 26.21
N LEU A 149 20.25 -16.05 25.49
CA LEU A 149 19.73 -16.20 24.14
C LEU A 149 20.87 -16.43 23.14
N LEU A 150 20.83 -17.54 22.42
CA LEU A 150 21.79 -17.87 21.37
C LEU A 150 21.26 -17.45 19.98
N ALA A 151 20.02 -17.76 19.68
CA ALA A 151 19.41 -17.42 18.39
C ALA A 151 17.87 -17.37 18.48
N ARG A 152 17.27 -16.60 17.56
CA ARG A 152 15.82 -16.60 17.32
C ARG A 152 15.56 -17.22 15.96
N ARG A 153 14.68 -18.16 15.90
CA ARG A 153 14.32 -18.85 14.67
C ARG A 153 12.83 -18.69 14.41
N VAL A 154 12.47 -18.16 13.24
CA VAL A 154 11.07 -18.00 12.83
C VAL A 154 10.77 -19.00 11.70
N GLU A 155 9.79 -19.85 11.92
CA GLU A 155 9.31 -20.82 10.92
C GLU A 155 8.41 -20.13 9.88
N GLU A 156 8.24 -20.71 8.71
CA GLU A 156 7.34 -20.24 7.66
C GLU A 156 5.90 -20.03 8.15
N GLY A 157 5.45 -20.82 9.12
CA GLY A 157 4.15 -20.73 9.78
C GLY A 157 4.08 -19.66 10.88
N GLY A 158 5.11 -18.84 11.03
CA GLY A 158 5.13 -17.73 12.00
C GLY A 158 5.45 -18.12 13.44
N LYS A 159 5.73 -19.38 13.72
CA LYS A 159 6.17 -19.80 15.06
C LYS A 159 7.57 -19.29 15.32
N ILE A 160 7.76 -18.64 16.47
CA ILE A 160 9.06 -18.16 16.92
C ILE A 160 9.60 -19.12 17.95
N ASN A 161 10.74 -19.71 17.63
CA ASN A 161 11.50 -20.60 18.49
C ASN A 161 12.76 -19.87 18.98
N LEU A 162 12.92 -19.77 20.28
CA LEU A 162 14.12 -19.23 20.92
C LEU A 162 15.07 -20.37 21.21
N VAL A 163 16.29 -20.27 20.75
CA VAL A 163 17.39 -21.15 21.16
C VAL A 163 18.08 -20.49 22.33
N VAL A 164 17.87 -21.02 23.52
CA VAL A 164 18.41 -20.50 24.78
C VAL A 164 19.35 -21.51 25.40
N ASN A 165 20.42 -21.04 25.99
CA ASN A 165 21.32 -21.87 26.81
C ASN A 165 20.96 -21.65 28.27
N LYS A 166 20.64 -22.73 28.96
CA LYS A 166 20.39 -22.79 30.38
C LYS A 166 21.27 -23.86 31.00
N ASP A 167 22.10 -23.50 31.96
CA ASP A 167 23.03 -24.42 32.67
C ASP A 167 23.94 -25.22 31.73
N GLY A 168 24.34 -24.64 30.61
CA GLY A 168 25.24 -25.28 29.63
C GLY A 168 24.51 -26.21 28.64
N VAL A 169 23.21 -26.27 28.66
CA VAL A 169 22.38 -27.09 27.74
C VAL A 169 21.56 -26.18 26.83
N ASP A 170 21.69 -26.41 25.53
CA ASP A 170 20.88 -25.67 24.54
C ASP A 170 19.46 -26.24 24.50
N GLN A 171 18.48 -25.39 24.71
CA GLN A 171 17.06 -25.73 24.70
C GLN A 171 16.33 -24.86 23.67
N ILE A 172 15.35 -25.46 22.99
CA ILE A 172 14.45 -24.75 22.09
C ILE A 172 13.15 -24.49 22.84
N ARG A 173 12.81 -23.22 23.00
CA ARG A 173 11.55 -22.78 23.61
C ARG A 173 10.69 -22.02 22.60
N GLY A 174 9.44 -22.47 22.39
CA GLY A 174 8.46 -21.71 21.62
C GLY A 174 8.08 -20.42 22.37
N SER A 175 8.12 -19.29 21.69
CA SER A 175 7.83 -17.97 22.25
C SER A 175 6.47 -17.43 21.85
N GLY A 176 5.87 -17.97 20.80
CA GLY A 176 4.59 -17.51 20.27
C GLY A 176 4.54 -17.66 18.75
N GLN A 177 3.43 -17.23 18.17
CA GLN A 177 3.21 -17.30 16.73
C GLN A 177 2.79 -15.92 16.22
N VAL A 178 3.49 -15.42 15.21
CA VAL A 178 3.18 -14.13 14.57
C VAL A 178 1.79 -14.20 13.94
N LYS A 179 1.02 -13.14 14.12
CA LYS A 179 -0.30 -12.97 13.50
C LYS A 179 -0.17 -12.23 12.16
N VAL A 180 -0.74 -12.82 11.12
CA VAL A 180 -0.83 -12.20 9.79
C VAL A 180 -2.30 -12.09 9.41
N SER A 181 -2.79 -10.88 9.28
CA SER A 181 -4.18 -10.61 8.90
C SER A 181 -4.30 -10.41 7.41
N ASN A 182 -5.22 -11.12 6.77
CA ASN A 182 -5.54 -10.94 5.36
C ASN A 182 -6.90 -10.25 5.20
N PHE A 183 -7.02 -9.41 4.18
CA PHE A 183 -8.22 -8.65 3.89
C PHE A 183 -8.84 -9.06 2.56
N LEU A 184 -10.17 -9.21 2.54
CA LEU A 184 -10.91 -9.47 1.31
C LEU A 184 -10.79 -8.31 0.33
N SER A 185 -10.78 -7.09 0.85
CA SER A 185 -10.72 -5.86 0.07
C SER A 185 -9.73 -4.85 0.69
N PRO A 186 -8.41 -5.05 0.52
CA PRO A 186 -7.39 -4.19 1.14
C PRO A 186 -7.43 -2.73 0.65
N GLN A 187 -8.14 -2.46 -0.46
CA GLN A 187 -8.32 -1.11 -0.98
C GLN A 187 -9.11 -0.19 -0.04
N TYR A 188 -9.89 -0.74 0.89
CA TYR A 188 -10.59 0.01 1.93
C TYR A 188 -9.73 0.35 3.15
N LEU A 189 -8.51 -0.16 3.21
CA LEU A 189 -7.57 0.19 4.28
C LEU A 189 -7.16 1.65 4.14
N ARG A 190 -7.30 2.40 5.23
CA ARG A 190 -6.86 3.79 5.31
C ARG A 190 -5.39 3.86 5.66
N ARG A 191 -4.58 4.57 4.89
CA ARG A 191 -3.19 4.86 5.23
C ARG A 191 -3.14 5.90 6.35
N VAL A 192 -2.42 5.57 7.41
CA VAL A 192 -2.22 6.46 8.58
C VAL A 192 -0.88 7.19 8.51
N GLY A 193 0.07 6.66 7.77
CA GLY A 193 1.45 7.14 7.65
C GLY A 193 2.44 6.05 8.05
N ASN A 194 3.74 6.25 7.84
CA ASN A 194 4.84 5.33 8.18
C ASN A 194 4.66 3.87 7.69
N GLY A 195 3.93 3.66 6.61
CA GLY A 195 3.63 2.31 6.14
C GLY A 195 2.55 1.58 6.93
N PHE A 196 1.81 2.29 7.79
CA PHE A 196 0.72 1.74 8.60
C PHE A 196 -0.63 1.97 7.95
N TYR A 197 -1.49 0.97 8.11
CA TYR A 197 -2.87 0.95 7.63
C TYR A 197 -3.82 0.73 8.80
N SER A 198 -4.98 1.39 8.76
CA SER A 198 -6.08 1.20 9.71
C SER A 198 -7.30 0.65 8.98
N ASN A 199 -8.01 -0.29 9.62
CA ASN A 199 -9.23 -0.91 9.09
C ASN A 199 -10.50 -0.18 9.59
N GLY A 200 -10.53 1.14 9.51
CA GLY A 200 -11.62 1.97 10.00
C GLY A 200 -11.42 2.41 11.46
N GLN A 201 -12.51 2.88 12.09
CA GLN A 201 -12.51 3.17 13.53
C GLN A 201 -12.61 1.88 14.35
N ALA A 202 -12.19 1.92 15.61
CA ALA A 202 -12.23 0.78 16.53
C ALA A 202 -13.58 0.04 16.47
N GLY A 203 -13.54 -1.25 16.15
CA GLY A 203 -14.72 -2.11 16.05
C GLY A 203 -15.38 -2.18 14.66
N GLN A 204 -14.92 -1.42 13.66
CA GLN A 204 -15.41 -1.54 12.28
C GLN A 204 -14.44 -2.38 11.43
N ASN A 205 -14.96 -3.45 10.82
CA ASN A 205 -14.20 -4.29 9.89
C ASN A 205 -14.62 -3.97 8.44
N ILE A 206 -14.18 -2.83 7.93
CA ILE A 206 -14.59 -2.33 6.61
C ILE A 206 -13.93 -3.12 5.47
N ALA A 207 -12.65 -3.49 5.63
CA ALA A 207 -11.90 -4.21 4.61
C ALA A 207 -12.13 -5.73 4.62
N GLY A 208 -12.91 -6.24 5.59
CA GLY A 208 -13.21 -7.67 5.74
C GLY A 208 -11.96 -8.48 6.12
N ILE A 209 -11.67 -8.62 7.41
CA ILE A 209 -10.57 -9.46 7.90
C ILE A 209 -10.97 -10.93 7.73
N SER A 210 -10.06 -11.76 7.20
CA SER A 210 -10.20 -13.21 7.19
C SER A 210 -10.06 -13.76 8.61
N ASP A 211 -10.89 -14.74 8.98
CA ASP A 211 -10.81 -15.41 10.29
C ASP A 211 -9.49 -16.18 10.48
N ASN A 212 -8.83 -16.53 9.39
CA ASN A 212 -7.54 -17.21 9.44
C ASN A 212 -6.40 -16.18 9.54
N THR A 213 -5.75 -16.13 10.69
CA THR A 213 -4.66 -15.18 10.99
C THR A 213 -3.28 -15.85 11.10
N VAL A 214 -3.20 -17.15 10.81
CA VAL A 214 -1.94 -17.94 10.88
C VAL A 214 -1.23 -17.86 9.54
N PRO A 215 0.07 -17.48 9.50
CA PRO A 215 0.88 -17.54 8.28
C PRO A 215 0.95 -18.93 7.67
N ALA A 216 1.22 -19.01 6.37
CA ALA A 216 1.29 -20.25 5.58
C ALA A 216 0.00 -21.09 5.58
N THR A 217 -1.15 -20.53 5.96
CA THR A 217 -2.44 -21.20 6.00
C THR A 217 -3.46 -20.46 5.13
N GLY A 218 -4.12 -21.16 4.25
CA GLY A 218 -5.15 -20.58 3.36
C GLY A 218 -4.59 -19.51 2.42
N SER A 219 -5.15 -18.32 2.50
CA SER A 219 -4.76 -17.14 1.71
C SER A 219 -3.68 -16.28 2.38
N ASN A 220 -3.12 -16.72 3.51
CA ASN A 220 -2.01 -16.03 4.16
C ASN A 220 -0.68 -16.46 3.54
N GLY A 221 0.22 -15.49 3.35
CA GLY A 221 1.57 -15.75 2.89
C GLY A 221 2.40 -16.49 3.94
N LYS A 222 3.52 -17.03 3.49
CA LYS A 222 4.54 -17.62 4.36
C LYS A 222 5.43 -16.52 4.93
N LEU A 223 5.94 -16.71 6.13
CA LEU A 223 6.95 -15.82 6.69
C LEU A 223 8.35 -16.26 6.25
N LYS A 224 9.14 -15.27 5.84
CA LYS A 224 10.55 -15.46 5.55
C LYS A 224 11.35 -14.64 6.54
N GLN A 225 12.19 -15.30 7.33
CA GLN A 225 13.10 -14.69 8.28
C GLN A 225 14.33 -14.11 7.59
N TYR A 226 15.00 -13.15 8.21
CA TYR A 226 16.18 -12.45 7.71
C TYR A 226 15.94 -11.63 6.44
N ALA A 227 14.71 -11.24 6.19
CA ALA A 227 14.33 -10.56 4.96
C ALA A 227 13.33 -9.44 5.22
N LEU A 228 13.35 -8.43 4.36
CA LEU A 228 12.40 -7.32 4.34
C LEU A 228 11.75 -7.19 2.97
N GLU A 229 10.51 -6.78 2.94
CA GLU A 229 9.81 -6.43 1.70
C GLU A 229 10.10 -4.97 1.35
N LEU A 230 10.67 -4.74 0.17
CA LEU A 230 10.86 -3.41 -0.40
C LEU A 230 9.58 -2.88 -1.02
N SER A 231 9.59 -1.61 -1.41
CA SER A 231 8.52 -1.00 -2.18
C SER A 231 8.28 -1.75 -3.50
N ASN A 232 7.02 -1.81 -3.95
CA ASN A 232 6.67 -2.35 -5.27
C ASN A 232 6.68 -1.28 -6.40
N VAL A 233 7.33 -0.14 -6.16
CA VAL A 233 7.45 0.96 -7.11
C VAL A 233 8.56 0.69 -8.12
N ASP A 234 8.24 0.74 -9.41
CA ASP A 234 9.22 0.72 -10.50
C ASP A 234 9.60 2.15 -10.88
N LEU A 235 10.80 2.58 -10.50
CA LEU A 235 11.32 3.92 -10.79
C LEU A 235 11.33 4.26 -12.27
N THR A 236 11.66 3.31 -13.13
CA THR A 236 11.79 3.55 -14.59
C THR A 236 10.42 3.91 -15.16
N ASN A 237 9.41 3.14 -14.80
CA ASN A 237 8.04 3.37 -15.25
C ASN A 237 7.46 4.67 -14.67
N GLU A 238 7.70 4.94 -13.38
CA GLU A 238 7.22 6.16 -12.73
C GLU A 238 7.87 7.43 -13.32
N PHE A 239 9.17 7.43 -13.58
CA PHE A 239 9.83 8.55 -14.24
C PHE A 239 9.36 8.75 -15.68
N ALA A 240 9.21 7.68 -16.45
CA ALA A 240 8.68 7.77 -17.82
C ALA A 240 7.26 8.36 -17.83
N ALA A 241 6.41 7.91 -16.91
CA ALA A 241 5.07 8.45 -16.73
C ALA A 241 5.10 9.93 -16.30
N MET A 242 5.98 10.29 -15.37
CA MET A 242 6.14 11.66 -14.91
C MET A 242 6.53 12.59 -16.05
N ILE A 243 7.53 12.24 -16.86
CA ILE A 243 7.98 13.03 -18.03
C ILE A 243 6.83 13.19 -19.02
N SER A 244 6.11 12.11 -19.34
CA SER A 244 4.97 12.14 -20.25
C SER A 244 3.89 13.11 -19.76
N HIS A 245 3.55 13.06 -18.47
CA HIS A 245 2.53 13.95 -17.88
C HIS A 245 3.00 15.39 -17.76
N GLN A 246 4.28 15.64 -17.49
CA GLN A 246 4.85 16.99 -17.51
C GLN A 246 4.77 17.60 -18.92
N ARG A 247 5.10 16.82 -19.95
CA ARG A 247 4.97 17.26 -21.36
C ARG A 247 3.51 17.54 -21.73
N SER A 248 2.59 16.68 -21.30
CA SER A 248 1.14 16.88 -21.51
C SER A 248 0.63 18.16 -20.84
N PHE A 249 1.10 18.43 -19.61
CA PHE A 249 0.77 19.66 -18.89
C PHE A 249 1.31 20.90 -19.63
N GLN A 250 2.57 20.87 -20.08
CA GLN A 250 3.19 21.96 -20.85
C GLN A 250 2.45 22.22 -22.17
N ALA A 251 2.06 21.14 -22.87
CA ALA A 251 1.28 21.25 -24.12
C ALA A 251 -0.08 21.91 -23.85
N GLY A 252 -0.80 21.46 -22.80
CA GLY A 252 -2.07 22.06 -22.40
C GLY A 252 -1.96 23.54 -22.03
N SER A 253 -0.90 23.92 -21.31
CA SER A 253 -0.63 25.33 -21.00
C SER A 253 -0.38 26.18 -22.24
N ARG A 254 0.38 25.66 -23.21
CA ARG A 254 0.60 26.37 -24.49
C ARG A 254 -0.69 26.56 -25.29
N VAL A 255 -1.59 25.57 -25.30
CA VAL A 255 -2.90 25.72 -25.95
C VAL A 255 -3.70 26.88 -25.34
N VAL A 256 -3.72 26.99 -24.00
CA VAL A 256 -4.41 28.09 -23.32
C VAL A 256 -3.78 29.44 -23.71
N THR A 257 -2.46 29.58 -23.63
CA THR A 257 -1.79 30.86 -23.99
C THR A 257 -1.99 31.22 -25.47
N THR A 258 -2.01 30.25 -26.37
CA THR A 258 -2.29 30.50 -27.80
C THR A 258 -3.73 30.95 -28.02
N SER A 259 -4.67 30.34 -27.30
CA SER A 259 -6.09 30.73 -27.34
C SER A 259 -6.28 32.17 -26.83
N ASP A 260 -5.59 32.56 -25.74
CA ASP A 260 -5.65 33.91 -25.19
C ASP A 260 -5.06 34.95 -26.19
N MET A 261 -3.98 34.59 -26.89
CA MET A 261 -3.40 35.44 -27.94
C MET A 261 -4.39 35.65 -29.10
N ILE A 262 -5.03 34.58 -29.58
CA ILE A 262 -6.01 34.65 -30.67
C ILE A 262 -7.20 35.48 -30.26
N LEU A 263 -7.71 35.33 -29.01
CA LEU A 263 -8.80 36.11 -28.51
C LEU A 263 -8.43 37.61 -28.39
N SER A 264 -7.20 37.90 -27.92
CA SER A 264 -6.67 39.26 -27.84
C SER A 264 -6.58 39.94 -29.22
N GLU A 265 -6.10 39.19 -30.23
CA GLU A 265 -6.01 39.68 -31.59
C GLU A 265 -7.39 39.87 -32.23
N ALA A 266 -8.33 38.97 -32.00
CA ALA A 266 -9.72 39.09 -32.45
C ALA A 266 -10.42 40.34 -31.85
N VAL A 267 -10.16 40.66 -30.57
CA VAL A 267 -10.69 41.85 -29.93
C VAL A 267 -10.07 43.13 -30.50
N ASN A 268 -8.77 43.09 -30.82
CA ASN A 268 -8.05 44.23 -31.44
C ASN A 268 -8.52 44.51 -32.88
N LEU A 269 -8.91 43.48 -33.63
CA LEU A 269 -9.46 43.64 -34.99
C LEU A 269 -10.87 44.27 -35.02
N LYS A 270 -11.58 44.28 -33.88
CA LYS A 270 -12.90 44.92 -33.77
C LYS A 270 -12.85 46.40 -33.45
N ARG A 271 -11.65 46.95 -33.25
CA ARG A 271 -11.42 48.40 -33.13
C ARG A 271 -11.01 48.99 -34.48
#